data_63fbbca6df72fa330dc6e3d20f279d78
#
_entry.id   63fbbca6df72fa330dc6e3d20f279d78
#
_cell.length_a   1.000
_cell.length_b   1.000
_cell.length_c   1.000
_cell.angle_alpha   90.00
_cell.angle_beta   90.00
_cell.angle_gamma   90.00
#
_symmetry.space_group_name_H-M   'P 1'
#
loop_
_entity.id
_entity.type
_entity.pdbx_description
1 polymer ?
#
loop_
_entity_poly.entity_id
_entity_poly.type
_entity_poly.pdbx_seq_one_letter_code
_entity_poly.pdbx_strand_id
1 'polypeptide(L)'
;DAISIDEVHLDMDDDCKYALVIQDFHTGDPIDLLRSRRTSVTEPYFVSIPATERNQVKYLISDMYNPYIAYVEKYFPNAVPVVDSFHVIQWITRSIDNYVRQLLKKYRQHDREYQDKLSYEQQRPVSLPPSDEVYLLQKYRWLILSNQSNIRYHSDPRMDSHFHVLMNTYDYEDALFRIDPNLKDFRDLKEMYVQFNSRNGGNPLLARNELKELIQTYKSSRNFEHFRNRFLFATRQTPVLNGITDYNPVAYYEEDDF
;
A
#
# COMPACT_ATOMS: atom_id res chain seq x y z
N ASP A 1 -19.01 16.97 -10.60
CA ASP A 1 -18.18 16.40 -11.68
C ASP A 1 -17.32 15.22 -11.25
N ALA A 2 -16.85 15.14 -10.00
CA ALA A 2 -16.04 14.04 -9.46
C ALA A 2 -16.56 13.61 -8.10
N ILE A 3 -16.82 12.33 -7.93
CA ILE A 3 -17.24 11.73 -6.66
C ILE A 3 -16.19 10.69 -6.20
N SER A 4 -16.04 10.57 -4.90
CA SER A 4 -15.26 9.47 -4.32
C SER A 4 -16.16 8.52 -3.54
N ILE A 5 -15.79 7.25 -3.59
CA ILE A 5 -16.45 6.17 -2.84
C ILE A 5 -15.37 5.52 -1.98
N ASP A 6 -15.63 5.43 -0.69
CA ASP A 6 -14.74 4.78 0.28
C ASP A 6 -15.54 4.03 1.34
N GLU A 7 -14.88 3.18 2.10
CA GLU A 7 -15.47 2.38 3.15
C GLU A 7 -15.05 2.86 4.52
N VAL A 8 -16.03 3.00 5.40
CA VAL A 8 -15.78 3.24 6.82
C VAL A 8 -16.17 2.01 7.63
N HIS A 9 -15.23 1.51 8.44
CA HIS A 9 -15.54 0.46 9.39
C HIS A 9 -16.36 1.06 10.53
N LEU A 10 -17.58 0.57 10.70
CA LEU A 10 -18.46 0.95 11.79
C LEU A 10 -18.67 -0.29 12.67
N ASP A 11 -18.55 -0.11 13.98
CA ASP A 11 -18.91 -1.12 14.99
C ASP A 11 -20.46 -1.16 15.11
N MET A 12 -21.11 -1.49 14.01
CA MET A 12 -22.55 -1.71 13.94
C MET A 12 -22.80 -3.22 13.91
N ASP A 13 -24.05 -3.64 14.13
CA ASP A 13 -24.49 -5.04 14.21
C ASP A 13 -23.72 -6.02 13.33
N ASP A 14 -23.55 -7.25 13.78
CA ASP A 14 -22.69 -8.32 13.23
C ASP A 14 -22.73 -8.53 11.70
N ASP A 15 -23.78 -8.06 11.02
CA ASP A 15 -23.98 -8.23 9.59
C ASP A 15 -23.44 -7.10 8.70
N CYS A 16 -23.07 -5.94 9.26
CA CYS A 16 -22.65 -4.74 8.49
C CYS A 16 -21.49 -4.00 9.13
N LYS A 17 -20.27 -4.52 8.93
CA LYS A 17 -19.05 -3.88 9.47
C LYS A 17 -18.57 -2.68 8.66
N TYR A 18 -19.03 -2.51 7.43
CA TYR A 18 -18.57 -1.46 6.52
C TYR A 18 -19.74 -0.68 5.96
N ALA A 19 -19.76 0.63 6.22
CA ALA A 19 -20.60 1.58 5.53
C ALA A 19 -19.87 2.11 4.30
N LEU A 20 -20.64 2.46 3.25
CA LEU A 20 -20.11 3.09 2.06
C LEU A 20 -20.33 4.59 2.18
N VAL A 21 -19.25 5.36 2.09
CA VAL A 21 -19.28 6.83 2.07
C VAL A 21 -19.17 7.29 0.63
N ILE A 22 -20.05 8.21 0.24
CA ILE A 22 -20.00 8.88 -1.05
C ILE A 22 -19.72 10.35 -0.77
N GLN A 23 -18.69 10.92 -1.40
CA GLN A 23 -18.23 12.29 -1.16
C GLN A 23 -18.04 13.04 -2.46
N ASP A 24 -18.21 14.35 -2.43
CA ASP A 24 -17.65 15.23 -3.45
C ASP A 24 -16.12 15.21 -3.33
N PHE A 25 -15.45 14.83 -4.40
CA PHE A 25 -13.98 14.69 -4.39
C PHE A 25 -13.26 16.03 -4.23
N HIS A 26 -13.83 17.14 -4.70
CA HIS A 26 -13.17 18.44 -4.66
C HIS A 26 -13.30 19.14 -3.31
N THR A 27 -14.48 19.02 -2.69
CA THR A 27 -14.74 19.68 -1.41
C THR A 27 -14.48 18.76 -0.20
N GLY A 28 -14.53 17.45 -0.41
CA GLY A 28 -14.49 16.45 0.67
C GLY A 28 -15.81 16.34 1.44
N ASP A 29 -16.86 17.05 1.00
CA ASP A 29 -18.15 17.01 1.68
C ASP A 29 -18.84 15.66 1.45
N PRO A 30 -19.40 15.03 2.48
CA PRO A 30 -20.16 13.81 2.33
C PRO A 30 -21.46 14.10 1.58
N ILE A 31 -21.69 13.37 0.50
CA ILE A 31 -22.96 13.39 -0.27
C ILE A 31 -23.95 12.44 0.38
N ASP A 32 -23.50 11.21 0.70
CA ASP A 32 -24.36 10.24 1.37
C ASP A 32 -23.53 9.16 2.11
N LEU A 33 -24.20 8.45 3.01
CA LEU A 33 -23.66 7.35 3.79
C LEU A 33 -24.59 6.14 3.71
N LEU A 34 -24.18 5.10 3.00
CA LEU A 34 -24.94 3.87 2.91
C LEU A 34 -24.51 2.90 4.01
N ARG A 35 -25.49 2.27 4.66
CA ARG A 35 -25.25 1.36 5.78
C ARG A 35 -24.41 0.13 5.44
N SER A 36 -24.19 -0.15 4.15
CA SER A 36 -23.41 -1.32 3.70
C SER A 36 -22.88 -1.10 2.29
N ARG A 37 -21.72 -1.69 2.01
CA ARG A 37 -21.14 -1.79 0.66
C ARG A 37 -21.77 -2.90 -0.21
N ARG A 38 -22.64 -3.74 0.37
CA ARG A 38 -23.25 -4.87 -0.35
C ARG A 38 -24.09 -4.38 -1.53
N THR A 39 -24.02 -5.08 -2.65
CA THR A 39 -24.76 -4.74 -3.88
C THR A 39 -26.27 -4.60 -3.64
N SER A 40 -26.84 -5.38 -2.73
CA SER A 40 -28.25 -5.27 -2.33
C SER A 40 -28.65 -3.92 -1.72
N VAL A 41 -27.68 -3.14 -1.23
CA VAL A 41 -27.88 -1.79 -0.70
C VAL A 41 -27.47 -0.72 -1.71
N THR A 42 -26.32 -0.90 -2.36
CA THR A 42 -25.74 0.08 -3.26
C THR A 42 -26.46 0.18 -4.60
N GLU A 43 -26.92 -0.95 -5.15
CA GLU A 43 -27.63 -0.98 -6.44
C GLU A 43 -28.94 -0.20 -6.41
N PRO A 44 -29.89 -0.44 -5.48
CA PRO A 44 -31.12 0.33 -5.40
C PRO A 44 -30.84 1.83 -5.20
N TYR A 45 -29.81 2.17 -4.43
CA TYR A 45 -29.42 3.55 -4.19
C TYR A 45 -28.98 4.23 -5.49
N PHE A 46 -28.01 3.66 -6.21
CA PHE A 46 -27.52 4.28 -7.46
C PHE A 46 -28.60 4.35 -8.55
N VAL A 47 -29.49 3.34 -8.61
CA VAL A 47 -30.62 3.36 -9.54
C VAL A 47 -31.64 4.44 -9.19
N SER A 48 -31.80 4.78 -7.90
CA SER A 48 -32.74 5.83 -7.46
C SER A 48 -32.27 7.24 -7.83
N ILE A 49 -30.98 7.46 -8.08
CA ILE A 49 -30.44 8.74 -8.54
C ILE A 49 -30.88 8.97 -9.99
N PRO A 50 -31.46 10.13 -10.33
CA PRO A 50 -31.85 10.42 -11.70
C PRO A 50 -30.70 10.27 -12.70
N ALA A 51 -30.99 9.70 -13.87
CA ALA A 51 -29.97 9.51 -14.90
C ALA A 51 -29.30 10.82 -15.33
N THR A 52 -30.05 11.94 -15.30
CA THR A 52 -29.54 13.28 -15.58
C THR A 52 -28.45 13.72 -14.63
N GLU A 53 -28.50 13.31 -13.35
CA GLU A 53 -27.48 13.59 -12.34
C GLU A 53 -26.31 12.63 -12.49
N ARG A 54 -26.57 11.32 -12.63
CA ARG A 54 -25.51 10.32 -12.84
C ARG A 54 -24.66 10.60 -14.07
N ASN A 55 -25.26 11.11 -15.13
CA ASN A 55 -24.56 11.47 -16.38
C ASN A 55 -23.65 12.71 -16.24
N GLN A 56 -23.76 13.49 -15.17
CA GLN A 56 -22.89 14.63 -14.89
C GLN A 56 -21.59 14.23 -14.19
N VAL A 57 -21.52 13.01 -13.63
CA VAL A 57 -20.32 12.50 -13.02
C VAL A 57 -19.30 12.15 -14.11
N LYS A 58 -18.14 12.79 -14.08
CA LYS A 58 -17.03 12.58 -15.01
C LYS A 58 -15.96 11.65 -14.48
N TYR A 59 -15.78 11.62 -13.15
CA TYR A 59 -14.80 10.79 -12.48
C TYR A 59 -15.41 10.14 -11.26
N LEU A 60 -15.18 8.84 -11.11
CA LEU A 60 -15.48 8.11 -9.89
C LEU A 60 -14.18 7.60 -9.31
N ILE A 61 -13.80 8.15 -8.16
CA ILE A 61 -12.58 7.81 -7.44
C ILE A 61 -12.92 6.75 -6.40
N SER A 62 -12.18 5.66 -6.38
CA SER A 62 -12.35 4.58 -5.39
C SER A 62 -11.05 3.85 -5.12
N ASP A 63 -11.09 2.95 -4.15
CA ASP A 63 -10.06 1.94 -4.01
C ASP A 63 -10.07 0.97 -5.22
N MET A 64 -9.18 -0.02 -5.19
CA MET A 64 -9.04 -1.02 -6.26
C MET A 64 -10.03 -2.18 -6.14
N TYR A 65 -11.14 -2.01 -5.42
CA TYR A 65 -12.15 -3.04 -5.28
C TYR A 65 -12.98 -3.16 -6.56
N ASN A 66 -12.95 -4.33 -7.18
CA ASN A 66 -13.59 -4.57 -8.49
C ASN A 66 -15.06 -4.14 -8.57
N PRO A 67 -15.92 -4.37 -7.56
CA PRO A 67 -17.31 -3.91 -7.63
C PRO A 67 -17.45 -2.41 -7.84
N TYR A 68 -16.55 -1.58 -7.28
CA TYR A 68 -16.62 -0.12 -7.48
C TYR A 68 -16.30 0.29 -8.91
N ILE A 69 -15.37 -0.41 -9.55
CA ILE A 69 -15.07 -0.21 -10.97
C ILE A 69 -16.29 -0.59 -11.83
N ALA A 70 -16.94 -1.70 -11.50
CA ALA A 70 -18.16 -2.12 -12.18
C ALA A 70 -19.34 -1.14 -12.00
N TYR A 71 -19.38 -0.37 -10.90
CA TYR A 71 -20.40 0.67 -10.70
C TYR A 71 -20.28 1.78 -11.74
N VAL A 72 -19.07 2.14 -12.18
CA VAL A 72 -18.87 3.12 -13.24
C VAL A 72 -19.55 2.67 -14.51
N GLU A 73 -19.27 1.46 -14.96
CA GLU A 73 -19.85 0.92 -16.19
C GLU A 73 -21.38 0.81 -16.11
N LYS A 74 -21.91 0.44 -14.94
CA LYS A 74 -23.34 0.16 -14.76
C LYS A 74 -24.18 1.37 -14.48
N TYR A 75 -23.66 2.34 -13.69
CA TYR A 75 -24.48 3.45 -13.17
C TYR A 75 -24.06 4.83 -13.64
N PHE A 76 -22.80 5.00 -14.05
CA PHE A 76 -22.22 6.30 -14.42
C PHE A 76 -21.60 6.26 -15.82
N PRO A 77 -22.42 6.19 -16.88
CA PRO A 77 -21.95 5.89 -18.24
C PRO A 77 -20.96 6.90 -18.83
N ASN A 78 -20.94 8.14 -18.29
CA ASN A 78 -20.01 9.18 -18.72
C ASN A 78 -18.80 9.31 -17.81
N ALA A 79 -18.73 8.52 -16.73
CA ALA A 79 -17.64 8.61 -15.78
C ALA A 79 -16.45 7.74 -16.17
N VAL A 80 -15.29 8.18 -15.75
CA VAL A 80 -14.03 7.46 -15.85
C VAL A 80 -13.67 6.96 -14.45
N PRO A 81 -13.44 5.64 -14.23
CA PRO A 81 -12.99 5.15 -12.96
C PRO A 81 -11.54 5.59 -12.69
N VAL A 82 -11.31 6.09 -11.49
CA VAL A 82 -9.98 6.55 -11.04
C VAL A 82 -9.63 5.82 -9.75
N VAL A 83 -8.45 5.23 -9.72
CA VAL A 83 -7.94 4.59 -8.49
C VAL A 83 -7.34 5.65 -7.58
N ASP A 84 -7.73 5.63 -6.30
CA ASP A 84 -7.12 6.50 -5.30
C ASP A 84 -5.66 6.09 -5.06
N SER A 85 -4.76 7.04 -5.28
CA SER A 85 -3.32 6.86 -5.11
C SER A 85 -2.91 6.50 -3.68
N PHE A 86 -3.69 6.89 -2.68
CA PHE A 86 -3.47 6.51 -1.30
C PHE A 86 -3.52 4.98 -1.13
N HIS A 87 -4.51 4.34 -1.72
CA HIS A 87 -4.65 2.88 -1.68
C HIS A 87 -3.52 2.16 -2.42
N VAL A 88 -3.02 2.72 -3.53
CA VAL A 88 -1.84 2.19 -4.23
C VAL A 88 -0.61 2.24 -3.31
N ILE A 89 -0.34 3.39 -2.68
CA ILE A 89 0.79 3.53 -1.74
C ILE A 89 0.64 2.57 -0.56
N GLN A 90 -0.58 2.42 -0.04
CA GLN A 90 -0.88 1.51 1.04
C GLN A 90 -0.60 0.04 0.67
N TRP A 91 -0.96 -0.38 -0.54
CA TRP A 91 -0.66 -1.73 -1.04
C TRP A 91 0.84 -1.98 -1.18
N ILE A 92 1.55 -1.01 -1.75
CA ILE A 92 3.00 -1.06 -1.84
C ILE A 92 3.61 -1.21 -0.44
N THR A 93 3.20 -0.36 0.49
CA THR A 93 3.71 -0.38 1.86
C THR A 93 3.40 -1.69 2.59
N ARG A 94 2.19 -2.23 2.43
CA ARG A 94 1.81 -3.54 3.01
C ARG A 94 2.68 -4.67 2.45
N SER A 95 2.98 -4.66 1.15
CA SER A 95 3.84 -5.67 0.52
C SER A 95 5.26 -5.61 1.09
N ILE A 96 5.78 -4.42 1.33
CA ILE A 96 7.08 -4.22 1.97
C ILE A 96 7.03 -4.70 3.44
N ASP A 97 6.00 -4.33 4.20
CA ASP A 97 5.86 -4.77 5.60
C ASP A 97 5.77 -6.30 5.72
N ASN A 98 5.05 -6.96 4.81
CA ASN A 98 4.99 -8.41 4.75
C ASN A 98 6.38 -9.03 4.53
N TYR A 99 7.18 -8.46 3.64
CA TYR A 99 8.56 -8.91 3.44
C TYR A 99 9.40 -8.71 4.70
N VAL A 100 9.34 -7.54 5.32
CA VAL A 100 10.04 -7.25 6.59
C VAL A 100 9.63 -8.23 7.68
N ARG A 101 8.34 -8.56 7.78
CA ARG A 101 7.84 -9.57 8.74
C ARG A 101 8.37 -10.97 8.46
N GLN A 102 8.53 -11.36 7.19
CA GLN A 102 9.13 -12.64 6.83
C GLN A 102 10.60 -12.69 7.23
N LEU A 103 11.37 -11.62 6.96
CA LEU A 103 12.75 -11.51 7.45
C LEU A 103 12.82 -11.57 8.97
N LEU A 104 11.99 -10.81 9.66
CA LEU A 104 11.94 -10.80 11.13
C LEU A 104 11.61 -12.19 11.69
N LYS A 105 10.68 -12.92 11.06
CA LYS A 105 10.34 -14.30 11.45
C LYS A 105 11.55 -15.22 11.29
N LYS A 106 12.27 -15.11 10.17
CA LYS A 106 13.48 -15.89 9.89
C LYS A 106 14.56 -15.66 10.95
N TYR A 107 14.89 -14.40 11.25
CA TYR A 107 15.94 -14.08 12.23
C TYR A 107 15.53 -14.45 13.66
N ARG A 108 14.26 -14.25 14.05
CA ARG A 108 13.76 -14.72 15.35
C ARG A 108 13.82 -16.23 15.51
N GLN A 109 13.61 -16.98 14.43
CA GLN A 109 13.77 -18.43 14.47
C GLN A 109 15.23 -18.80 14.68
N HIS A 110 16.16 -18.16 13.96
CA HIS A 110 17.59 -18.36 14.13
C HIS A 110 18.06 -18.04 15.57
N ASP A 111 17.59 -16.92 16.15
CA ASP A 111 17.88 -16.55 17.53
C ASP A 111 17.42 -17.64 18.52
N ARG A 112 16.22 -18.21 18.34
CA ARG A 112 15.70 -19.29 19.17
C ARG A 112 16.56 -20.56 19.05
N GLU A 113 16.85 -20.98 17.83
CA GLU A 113 17.68 -22.17 17.58
C GLU A 113 19.04 -22.01 18.21
N TYR A 114 19.62 -20.83 18.17
CA TYR A 114 20.89 -20.53 18.83
C TYR A 114 20.78 -20.57 20.36
N GLN A 115 19.75 -20.00 20.95
CA GLN A 115 19.49 -20.05 22.40
C GLN A 115 19.26 -21.49 22.89
N ASP A 116 18.47 -22.26 22.13
CA ASP A 116 18.19 -23.67 22.47
C ASP A 116 19.45 -24.50 22.43
N LYS A 117 20.31 -24.31 21.43
CA LYS A 117 21.60 -24.95 21.32
C LYS A 117 22.50 -24.63 22.53
N LEU A 118 22.64 -23.36 22.89
CA LEU A 118 23.43 -22.92 24.04
C LEU A 118 22.85 -23.45 25.35
N SER A 119 21.53 -23.49 25.50
CA SER A 119 20.86 -24.02 26.68
C SER A 119 21.13 -25.50 26.83
N TYR A 120 21.14 -26.27 25.74
CA TYR A 120 21.51 -27.70 25.74
C TYR A 120 22.99 -27.91 26.11
N GLU A 121 23.90 -27.15 25.49
CA GLU A 121 25.33 -27.24 25.76
C GLU A 121 25.69 -26.89 27.22
N GLN A 122 25.03 -25.85 27.78
CA GLN A 122 25.27 -25.39 29.14
C GLN A 122 24.46 -26.14 30.21
N GLN A 123 23.54 -27.03 29.79
CA GLN A 123 22.60 -27.75 30.66
C GLN A 123 21.81 -26.83 31.60
N ARG A 124 21.52 -25.61 31.14
CA ARG A 124 20.72 -24.60 31.85
C ARG A 124 19.99 -23.67 30.82
N PRO A 125 18.86 -23.09 31.20
CA PRO A 125 18.22 -22.07 30.35
C PRO A 125 19.16 -20.88 30.12
N VAL A 126 19.33 -20.51 28.85
CA VAL A 126 20.09 -19.32 28.42
C VAL A 126 19.09 -18.32 27.84
N SER A 127 19.13 -17.08 28.32
CA SER A 127 18.38 -15.96 27.73
C SER A 127 19.40 -14.98 27.15
N LEU A 128 19.25 -14.72 25.85
CA LEU A 128 20.07 -13.76 25.14
C LEU A 128 19.23 -12.56 24.69
N PRO A 129 19.83 -11.37 24.55
CA PRO A 129 19.18 -10.27 23.85
C PRO A 129 18.91 -10.66 22.39
N PRO A 130 17.97 -10.00 21.70
CA PRO A 130 17.72 -10.24 20.28
C PRO A 130 18.99 -9.96 19.46
N SER A 131 19.16 -10.65 18.34
CA SER A 131 20.21 -10.31 17.36
C SER A 131 20.05 -8.90 16.82
N ASP A 132 21.11 -8.36 16.24
CA ASP A 132 21.12 -7.03 15.65
C ASP A 132 20.04 -6.89 14.58
N GLU A 133 19.84 -7.91 13.77
CA GLU A 133 18.83 -7.96 12.73
C GLU A 133 17.40 -7.91 13.31
N VAL A 134 17.13 -8.69 14.35
CA VAL A 134 15.83 -8.68 15.04
C VAL A 134 15.58 -7.32 15.67
N TYR A 135 16.57 -6.76 16.35
CA TYR A 135 16.48 -5.44 16.98
C TYR A 135 16.17 -4.35 15.94
N LEU A 136 16.95 -4.28 14.87
CA LEU A 136 16.78 -3.27 13.81
C LEU A 136 15.44 -3.40 13.10
N LEU A 137 15.09 -4.60 12.63
CA LEU A 137 13.81 -4.84 11.92
C LEU A 137 12.60 -4.60 12.81
N GLN A 138 12.70 -4.84 14.10
CA GLN A 138 11.60 -4.62 15.03
C GLN A 138 11.40 -3.14 15.36
N LYS A 139 12.50 -2.43 15.65
CA LYS A 139 12.46 -1.06 16.19
C LYS A 139 12.47 0.01 15.09
N TYR A 140 13.19 -0.24 14.00
CA TYR A 140 13.48 0.78 12.98
C TYR A 140 12.86 0.51 11.59
N ARG A 141 12.04 -0.54 11.43
CA ARG A 141 11.36 -0.84 10.15
C ARG A 141 10.57 0.35 9.60
N TRP A 142 10.14 1.27 10.45
CA TRP A 142 9.43 2.47 10.05
C TRP A 142 10.22 3.35 9.10
N LEU A 143 11.57 3.31 9.13
CA LEU A 143 12.45 4.00 8.18
C LEU A 143 12.26 3.49 6.74
N ILE A 144 11.84 2.25 6.57
CA ILE A 144 11.56 1.65 5.27
C ILE A 144 10.11 1.91 4.84
N LEU A 145 9.17 1.83 5.79
CA LEU A 145 7.74 1.88 5.51
C LEU A 145 7.20 3.30 5.35
N SER A 146 7.73 4.28 6.08
CA SER A 146 7.32 5.68 5.98
C SER A 146 7.75 6.30 4.65
N ASN A 147 6.99 7.28 4.16
CA ASN A 147 7.43 8.09 3.04
C ASN A 147 8.64 8.92 3.47
N GLN A 148 9.64 9.00 2.62
CA GLN A 148 10.91 9.65 2.94
C GLN A 148 10.73 11.11 3.35
N SER A 149 9.78 11.81 2.74
CA SER A 149 9.42 13.21 3.10
C SER A 149 8.91 13.37 4.52
N ASN A 150 8.39 12.30 5.13
CA ASN A 150 7.84 12.30 6.49
C ASN A 150 8.87 11.89 7.55
N ILE A 151 10.05 11.42 7.13
CA ILE A 151 11.10 10.99 8.04
C ILE A 151 11.89 12.23 8.50
N ARG A 152 11.90 12.46 9.80
CA ARG A 152 12.79 13.46 10.39
C ARG A 152 14.13 12.81 10.67
N TYR A 153 15.08 13.08 9.80
CA TYR A 153 16.46 12.63 10.00
C TYR A 153 17.16 13.49 11.05
N HIS A 154 17.64 12.86 12.09
CA HIS A 154 18.47 13.49 13.12
C HIS A 154 19.93 13.13 12.84
N SER A 155 20.77 14.15 12.63
CA SER A 155 22.22 14.00 12.44
C SER A 155 22.96 13.79 13.76
N ASP A 156 22.39 14.28 14.87
CA ASP A 156 23.04 14.20 16.18
C ASP A 156 23.03 12.73 16.68
N PRO A 157 24.20 12.11 16.85
CA PRO A 157 24.27 10.72 17.26
C PRO A 157 23.94 10.59 18.75
N ARG A 158 23.22 9.54 19.09
CA ARG A 158 22.89 9.17 20.47
C ARG A 158 23.40 7.77 20.77
N MET A 159 23.77 7.51 22.04
CA MET A 159 24.18 6.19 22.46
C MET A 159 23.02 5.20 22.30
N ASP A 160 23.20 4.20 21.43
CA ASP A 160 22.25 3.09 21.33
C ASP A 160 22.57 2.02 22.39
N SER A 161 21.53 1.63 23.14
CA SER A 161 21.68 0.69 24.24
C SER A 161 21.92 -0.76 23.81
N HIS A 162 21.62 -1.10 22.56
CA HIS A 162 21.83 -2.44 22.02
C HIS A 162 23.24 -2.58 21.44
N PHE A 163 23.65 -1.61 20.59
CA PHE A 163 24.93 -1.63 19.91
C PHE A 163 26.09 -1.09 20.78
N HIS A 164 25.78 -0.34 21.85
CA HIS A 164 26.75 0.36 22.68
C HIS A 164 27.67 1.33 21.91
N VAL A 165 27.14 1.91 20.84
CA VAL A 165 27.81 2.92 20.01
C VAL A 165 26.91 4.12 19.77
N LEU A 166 27.50 5.24 19.36
CA LEU A 166 26.75 6.43 18.95
C LEU A 166 26.15 6.19 17.55
N MET A 167 24.84 6.33 17.43
CA MET A 167 24.12 6.18 16.16
C MET A 167 23.12 7.30 15.97
N ASN A 168 22.94 7.71 14.73
CA ASN A 168 21.90 8.64 14.28
C ASN A 168 20.91 7.94 13.34
N THR A 169 19.94 8.68 12.81
CA THR A 169 18.88 8.10 11.94
C THR A 169 19.46 7.48 10.66
N TYR A 170 20.51 8.07 10.09
CA TYR A 170 21.16 7.56 8.88
C TYR A 170 21.89 6.24 9.16
N ASP A 171 22.53 6.15 10.32
CA ASP A 171 23.24 4.93 10.71
C ASP A 171 22.30 3.72 10.87
N TYR A 172 21.10 3.95 11.43
CA TYR A 172 20.06 2.90 11.53
C TYR A 172 19.52 2.51 10.16
N GLU A 173 19.31 3.47 9.26
CA GLU A 173 18.86 3.19 7.91
C GLU A 173 19.89 2.36 7.14
N ASP A 174 21.16 2.75 7.18
CA ASP A 174 22.25 2.02 6.56
C ASP A 174 22.40 0.60 7.14
N ALA A 175 22.24 0.45 8.46
CA ALA A 175 22.27 -0.83 9.12
C ALA A 175 21.14 -1.76 8.65
N LEU A 176 19.91 -1.22 8.50
CA LEU A 176 18.78 -1.96 7.93
C LEU A 176 19.07 -2.47 6.52
N PHE A 177 19.64 -1.63 5.66
CA PHE A 177 19.94 -2.01 4.27
C PHE A 177 21.06 -3.04 4.15
N ARG A 178 21.94 -3.14 5.17
CA ARG A 178 22.96 -4.21 5.26
C ARG A 178 22.37 -5.57 5.62
N ILE A 179 21.22 -5.60 6.34
CA ILE A 179 20.53 -6.86 6.64
C ILE A 179 20.08 -7.55 5.35
N ASP A 180 19.46 -6.77 4.46
CA ASP A 180 19.01 -7.25 3.16
C ASP A 180 18.96 -6.06 2.17
N PRO A 181 19.77 -6.09 1.09
CA PRO A 181 19.78 -5.03 0.08
C PRO A 181 18.43 -4.78 -0.58
N ASN A 182 17.56 -5.80 -0.62
CA ASN A 182 16.21 -5.66 -1.16
C ASN A 182 15.37 -4.63 -0.38
N LEU A 183 15.64 -4.39 0.90
CA LEU A 183 14.93 -3.38 1.70
C LEU A 183 15.11 -1.98 1.13
N LYS A 184 16.32 -1.69 0.62
CA LYS A 184 16.61 -0.42 -0.05
C LYS A 184 15.85 -0.34 -1.37
N ASP A 185 15.92 -1.38 -2.18
CA ASP A 185 15.26 -1.42 -3.49
C ASP A 185 13.73 -1.23 -3.34
N PHE A 186 13.13 -1.88 -2.35
CA PHE A 186 11.70 -1.72 -2.04
C PHE A 186 11.33 -0.29 -1.67
N ARG A 187 12.13 0.31 -0.77
CA ARG A 187 11.88 1.70 -0.40
C ARG A 187 12.01 2.61 -1.61
N ASP A 188 13.06 2.45 -2.40
CA ASP A 188 13.30 3.30 -3.57
C ASP A 188 12.16 3.17 -4.60
N LEU A 189 11.67 1.97 -4.86
CA LEU A 189 10.50 1.75 -5.72
C LEU A 189 9.23 2.43 -5.16
N LYS A 190 8.98 2.33 -3.84
CA LYS A 190 7.86 3.03 -3.21
C LYS A 190 7.99 4.54 -3.38
N GLU A 191 9.16 5.10 -3.10
CA GLU A 191 9.42 6.53 -3.22
C GLU A 191 9.28 7.03 -4.66
N MET A 192 9.65 6.24 -5.65
CA MET A 192 9.41 6.58 -7.07
C MET A 192 7.92 6.82 -7.34
N TYR A 193 7.04 5.96 -6.82
CA TYR A 193 5.59 6.14 -6.97
C TYR A 193 5.08 7.36 -6.18
N VAL A 194 5.52 7.54 -4.95
CA VAL A 194 5.14 8.71 -4.12
C VAL A 194 5.55 10.01 -4.81
N GLN A 195 6.75 10.08 -5.35
CA GLN A 195 7.25 11.25 -6.09
C GLN A 195 6.48 11.48 -7.39
N PHE A 196 6.21 10.41 -8.15
CA PHE A 196 5.37 10.46 -9.34
C PHE A 196 4.02 11.11 -9.01
N ASN A 197 3.34 10.61 -7.97
CA ASN A 197 2.03 11.12 -7.58
C ASN A 197 2.06 12.59 -7.16
N SER A 198 3.11 13.03 -6.46
CA SER A 198 3.23 14.42 -5.99
C SER A 198 3.61 15.41 -7.09
N ARG A 199 4.35 15.00 -8.12
CA ARG A 199 4.84 15.88 -9.20
C ARG A 199 3.82 16.14 -10.29
N ASN A 200 2.92 15.21 -10.54
CA ASN A 200 2.11 15.17 -11.76
C ASN A 200 0.70 15.73 -11.61
N GLY A 201 0.42 16.43 -10.51
CA GLY A 201 -0.89 17.03 -10.25
C GLY A 201 -1.24 18.19 -11.20
N GLY A 202 -1.41 17.93 -12.50
CA GLY A 202 -1.86 18.94 -13.45
C GLY A 202 -1.37 18.77 -14.90
N ASN A 203 -0.49 17.82 -15.17
CA ASN A 203 -0.03 17.55 -16.54
C ASN A 203 -0.23 16.08 -16.94
N PRO A 204 -1.36 15.73 -17.58
CA PRO A 204 -1.69 14.35 -17.94
C PRO A 204 -0.70 13.67 -18.89
N LEU A 205 -0.08 14.43 -19.79
CA LEU A 205 0.88 13.88 -20.76
C LEU A 205 2.19 13.52 -20.09
N LEU A 206 2.68 14.38 -19.20
CA LEU A 206 3.89 14.11 -18.40
C LEU A 206 3.63 12.91 -17.48
N ALA A 207 2.51 12.91 -16.76
CA ALA A 207 2.08 11.81 -15.92
C ALA A 207 2.07 10.48 -16.65
N ARG A 208 1.51 10.45 -17.87
CA ARG A 208 1.46 9.23 -18.70
C ARG A 208 2.84 8.70 -19.05
N ASN A 209 3.78 9.57 -19.39
CA ASN A 209 5.13 9.18 -19.77
C ASN A 209 5.92 8.67 -18.57
N GLU A 210 5.94 9.41 -17.47
CA GLU A 210 6.60 9.00 -16.24
C GLU A 210 6.05 7.69 -15.69
N LEU A 211 4.73 7.48 -15.77
CA LEU A 211 4.12 6.24 -15.32
C LEU A 211 4.51 5.04 -16.19
N LYS A 212 4.68 5.22 -17.50
CA LYS A 212 5.20 4.16 -18.38
C LYS A 212 6.63 3.75 -17.98
N GLU A 213 7.48 4.72 -17.68
CA GLU A 213 8.85 4.48 -17.21
C GLU A 213 8.84 3.76 -15.86
N LEU A 214 7.99 4.19 -14.94
CA LEU A 214 7.80 3.58 -13.64
C LEU A 214 7.34 2.11 -13.78
N ILE A 215 6.33 1.84 -14.60
CA ILE A 215 5.86 0.49 -14.89
C ILE A 215 6.99 -0.38 -15.48
N GLN A 216 7.79 0.17 -16.38
CA GLN A 216 8.91 -0.57 -16.95
C GLN A 216 9.97 -0.91 -15.90
N THR A 217 10.26 0.00 -14.99
CA THR A 217 11.16 -0.24 -13.86
C THR A 217 10.63 -1.37 -12.96
N TYR A 218 9.35 -1.35 -12.63
CA TYR A 218 8.72 -2.43 -11.85
C TYR A 218 8.73 -3.77 -12.58
N LYS A 219 8.49 -3.79 -13.89
CA LYS A 219 8.54 -5.01 -14.72
C LYS A 219 9.93 -5.63 -14.75
N SER A 220 10.99 -4.84 -14.74
CA SER A 220 12.37 -5.30 -14.75
C SER A 220 12.87 -5.79 -13.39
N SER A 221 12.16 -5.47 -12.31
CA SER A 221 12.52 -5.87 -10.94
C SER A 221 12.21 -7.36 -10.72
N ARG A 222 13.23 -8.22 -10.83
CA ARG A 222 13.07 -9.68 -10.75
C ARG A 222 12.78 -10.19 -9.34
N ASN A 223 13.22 -9.48 -8.32
CA ASN A 223 13.17 -9.94 -6.93
C ASN A 223 11.80 -9.76 -6.26
N PHE A 224 10.83 -9.14 -6.94
CA PHE A 224 9.58 -8.68 -6.34
C PHE A 224 8.37 -9.02 -7.18
N GLU A 225 8.27 -10.27 -7.64
CA GLU A 225 7.19 -10.65 -8.54
C GLU A 225 5.81 -10.33 -7.98
N HIS A 226 5.57 -10.68 -6.73
CA HIS A 226 4.30 -10.41 -6.05
C HIS A 226 4.01 -8.91 -5.90
N PHE A 227 4.98 -8.14 -5.39
CA PHE A 227 4.90 -6.69 -5.28
C PHE A 227 4.72 -6.01 -6.64
N ARG A 228 5.52 -6.40 -7.61
CA ARG A 228 5.43 -5.96 -9.00
C ARG A 228 4.05 -6.21 -9.58
N ASN A 229 3.50 -7.40 -9.39
CA ASN A 229 2.20 -7.76 -9.94
C ASN A 229 1.08 -6.93 -9.31
N ARG A 230 1.09 -6.70 -8.01
CA ARG A 230 0.13 -5.82 -7.33
C ARG A 230 0.21 -4.38 -7.81
N PHE A 231 1.40 -3.82 -7.94
CA PHE A 231 1.58 -2.49 -8.48
C PHE A 231 1.10 -2.39 -9.93
N LEU A 232 1.46 -3.35 -10.78
CA LEU A 232 1.01 -3.38 -12.17
C LEU A 232 -0.52 -3.55 -12.28
N PHE A 233 -1.12 -4.31 -11.38
CA PHE A 233 -2.58 -4.40 -11.30
C PHE A 233 -3.21 -3.05 -10.97
N ALA A 234 -2.79 -2.41 -9.90
CA ALA A 234 -3.29 -1.10 -9.48
C ALA A 234 -3.17 -0.04 -10.60
N THR A 235 -2.00 0.03 -11.24
CA THR A 235 -1.75 1.00 -12.31
C THR A 235 -2.52 0.72 -13.59
N ARG A 236 -2.89 -0.53 -13.86
CA ARG A 236 -3.72 -0.89 -15.02
C ARG A 236 -5.18 -0.47 -14.88
N GLN A 237 -5.67 -0.38 -13.65
CA GLN A 237 -7.04 0.07 -13.37
C GLN A 237 -7.22 1.57 -13.44
N THR A 238 -6.13 2.34 -13.49
CA THR A 238 -6.20 3.79 -13.61
C THR A 238 -6.44 4.17 -15.08
N PRO A 239 -7.52 4.87 -15.45
CA PRO A 239 -7.86 5.20 -16.84
C PRO A 239 -6.82 6.05 -17.56
N VAL A 240 -6.07 6.86 -16.83
CA VAL A 240 -4.91 7.62 -17.34
C VAL A 240 -3.88 6.70 -18.01
N LEU A 241 -3.98 5.40 -17.77
CA LEU A 241 -3.10 4.34 -18.24
C LEU A 241 -3.67 3.53 -19.41
N ASN A 242 -4.82 3.89 -19.94
CA ASN A 242 -5.52 3.19 -21.03
C ASN A 242 -4.75 3.07 -22.36
N GLY A 243 -3.44 3.13 -22.36
CA GLY A 243 -2.61 2.68 -23.47
C GLY A 243 -1.99 1.30 -23.25
N ILE A 244 -2.35 0.60 -22.16
CA ILE A 244 -1.88 -0.78 -21.88
C ILE A 244 -3.03 -1.72 -22.24
N THR A 245 -2.96 -2.27 -23.44
CA THR A 245 -4.04 -3.03 -24.10
C THR A 245 -4.21 -4.48 -23.62
N ASP A 246 -3.38 -4.99 -22.73
CA ASP A 246 -3.36 -6.43 -22.36
C ASP A 246 -3.85 -6.66 -20.92
N TYR A 247 -4.95 -6.03 -20.55
CA TYR A 247 -5.54 -6.23 -19.23
C TYR A 247 -6.45 -7.46 -19.18
N ASN A 248 -6.07 -8.46 -18.34
CA ASN A 248 -6.96 -9.52 -17.93
C ASN A 248 -7.21 -9.42 -16.40
N PRO A 249 -8.35 -8.91 -15.95
CA PRO A 249 -8.64 -8.70 -14.54
C PRO A 249 -8.66 -10.01 -13.72
N VAL A 250 -8.98 -11.13 -14.34
CA VAL A 250 -9.15 -12.43 -13.67
C VAL A 250 -7.81 -13.08 -13.27
N ALA A 251 -6.70 -12.68 -13.87
CA ALA A 251 -5.40 -13.34 -13.70
C ALA A 251 -4.63 -12.93 -12.44
N TYR A 252 -5.15 -11.98 -11.62
CA TYR A 252 -4.40 -11.36 -10.52
C TYR A 252 -5.09 -11.38 -9.16
N TYR A 253 -6.28 -11.97 -9.05
CA TYR A 253 -6.97 -12.21 -7.78
C TYR A 253 -6.81 -13.67 -7.38
N GLU A 254 -5.92 -13.94 -6.45
CA GLU A 254 -6.06 -15.11 -5.58
C GLU A 254 -6.89 -14.66 -4.38
N GLU A 255 -7.97 -15.43 -4.07
CA GLU A 255 -8.95 -15.10 -3.00
C GLU A 255 -8.34 -15.03 -1.59
N ASP A 256 -7.10 -15.44 -1.41
CA ASP A 256 -6.39 -15.51 -0.12
C ASP A 256 -5.67 -14.22 0.29
N ASP A 257 -5.82 -13.13 -0.45
CA ASP A 257 -5.11 -11.87 -0.21
C ASP A 257 -5.92 -10.80 0.54
N PHE A 258 -7.09 -11.18 1.14
CA PHE A 258 -7.93 -10.26 1.92
C PHE A 258 -8.09 -10.69 3.38
#